data_0bc5f3d842fe915935eef2aa5142e041
#
_entry.id   0bc5f3d842fe915935eef2aa5142e041
#
_cell.length_a   1.000
_cell.length_b   1.000
_cell.length_c   1.000
_cell.angle_alpha   90.00
_cell.angle_beta   90.00
_cell.angle_gamma   90.00
#
_symmetry.space_group_name_H-M   'P 1'
#
loop_
_entity.id
_entity.type
_entity.pdbx_description
1 polymer ?
#
loop_
_entity_poly.entity_id
_entity_poly.type
_entity_poly.pdbx_seq_one_letter_code
_entity_poly.pdbx_strand_id
1 'polypeptide(L)'
;IGDTVCIQRAGDVIPQVLYADKGKRNKNTKKFNFPDKCPSCGSKTIKEFNYSTKKKDAVTRCPDPKFNCKEILREKLKHFASKDALNIDGFGKKIIQNFWDLNMIKYPADIFNLNFKKISSLDGWGDLSASNLEKAIKKSQKISLDKLIFAIGIRHIGQENAKTLAKYFVNIKKFKELFYGKKRKKILNYLLELDGIGETQVKSLETFFSNSSNLNTVSNLIKELNITDFKTSKSGIFYGKTIMFTGGLNKMSRAEAKSLVE
;
A
#
# COMPACT_ATOMS: atom_id res chain seq x y z
N ILE A 1 8.47 -19.74 21.21
CA ILE A 1 7.45 -20.54 20.53
C ILE A 1 7.24 -21.81 21.35
N GLY A 2 5.94 -22.18 21.54
CA GLY A 2 5.59 -23.37 22.35
C GLY A 2 5.47 -23.13 23.86
N ASP A 3 5.55 -21.89 24.33
CA ASP A 3 5.28 -21.53 25.72
C ASP A 3 3.77 -21.51 25.99
N THR A 4 3.38 -21.93 27.20
CA THR A 4 2.04 -21.65 27.75
C THR A 4 2.01 -20.17 28.14
N VAL A 5 0.98 -19.44 27.68
CA VAL A 5 0.84 -18.00 27.92
C VAL A 5 -0.47 -17.66 28.62
N CYS A 6 -0.44 -16.65 29.49
CA CYS A 6 -1.63 -16.03 30.04
C CYS A 6 -2.11 -14.94 29.08
N ILE A 7 -3.37 -15.00 28.71
CA ILE A 7 -3.99 -14.02 27.81
C ILE A 7 -5.16 -13.32 28.49
N GLN A 8 -5.35 -12.04 28.20
CA GLN A 8 -6.57 -11.30 28.57
C GLN A 8 -7.18 -10.64 27.33
N ARG A 9 -8.45 -10.30 27.40
CA ARG A 9 -9.09 -9.42 26.42
C ARG A 9 -8.62 -7.98 26.64
N ALA A 10 -8.04 -7.37 25.61
CA ALA A 10 -7.83 -5.93 25.57
C ALA A 10 -9.01 -5.31 24.83
N GLY A 11 -9.90 -4.62 25.57
CA GLY A 11 -11.20 -4.23 25.03
C GLY A 11 -12.09 -5.46 24.73
N ASP A 12 -13.05 -5.31 23.81
CA ASP A 12 -14.02 -6.39 23.54
C ASP A 12 -13.54 -7.49 22.58
N VAL A 13 -12.43 -7.31 21.85
CA VAL A 13 -12.13 -8.17 20.70
C VAL A 13 -10.70 -8.73 20.66
N ILE A 14 -9.67 -8.00 21.10
CA ILE A 14 -8.27 -8.37 20.83
C ILE A 14 -7.64 -9.10 22.01
N PRO A 15 -7.21 -10.39 21.88
CA PRO A 15 -6.45 -11.07 22.92
C PRO A 15 -5.04 -10.48 23.04
N GLN A 16 -4.64 -10.14 24.27
CA GLN A 16 -3.31 -9.66 24.62
C GLN A 16 -2.59 -10.69 25.49
N VAL A 17 -1.35 -11.03 25.13
CA VAL A 17 -0.50 -11.86 25.95
C VAL A 17 0.06 -11.03 27.10
N LEU A 18 -0.22 -11.43 28.34
CA LEU A 18 0.30 -10.77 29.55
C LEU A 18 1.71 -11.26 29.92
N TYR A 19 1.86 -12.58 30.03
CA TYR A 19 3.12 -13.21 30.33
C TYR A 19 3.17 -14.67 29.88
N ALA A 20 4.35 -15.24 29.79
CA ALA A 20 4.56 -16.66 29.56
C ALA A 20 4.79 -17.38 30.90
N ASP A 21 4.07 -18.47 31.14
CA ASP A 21 4.23 -19.33 32.32
C ASP A 21 5.51 -20.17 32.16
N LYS A 22 6.57 -19.72 32.81
CA LYS A 22 7.87 -20.40 32.73
C LYS A 22 7.86 -21.77 33.43
N GLY A 23 6.96 -21.98 34.40
CA GLY A 23 6.82 -23.26 35.10
C GLY A 23 6.27 -24.38 34.20
N LYS A 24 5.43 -24.01 33.22
CA LYS A 24 4.87 -24.94 32.23
C LYS A 24 5.67 -25.04 30.94
N ARG A 25 6.85 -24.39 30.88
CA ARG A 25 7.71 -24.42 29.69
C ARG A 25 8.30 -25.82 29.48
N ASN A 26 8.11 -26.36 28.27
CA ASN A 26 8.78 -27.60 27.91
C ASN A 26 10.31 -27.43 27.93
N LYS A 27 11.05 -28.40 28.51
CA LYS A 27 12.51 -28.39 28.60
C LYS A 27 13.21 -28.27 27.23
N ASN A 28 12.56 -28.71 26.16
CA ASN A 28 13.07 -28.64 24.79
C ASN A 28 12.75 -27.32 24.06
N THR A 29 12.04 -26.39 24.71
CA THR A 29 11.68 -25.08 24.10
C THR A 29 12.93 -24.22 23.91
N LYS A 30 13.25 -23.90 22.66
CA LYS A 30 14.38 -23.04 22.31
C LYS A 30 13.93 -21.59 22.17
N LYS A 31 14.84 -20.67 22.56
CA LYS A 31 14.64 -19.23 22.33
C LYS A 31 14.51 -18.95 20.84
N PHE A 32 13.46 -18.23 20.43
CA PHE A 32 13.32 -17.78 19.04
C PHE A 32 14.31 -16.65 18.77
N ASN A 33 15.12 -16.81 17.75
CA ASN A 33 15.99 -15.76 17.23
C ASN A 33 15.38 -15.21 15.94
N PHE A 34 15.19 -13.89 15.90
CA PHE A 34 14.74 -13.24 14.67
C PHE A 34 15.83 -13.36 13.60
N PRO A 35 15.44 -13.66 12.35
CA PRO A 35 16.39 -13.74 11.25
C PRO A 35 17.06 -12.38 11.01
N ASP A 36 18.39 -12.35 10.95
CA ASP A 36 19.19 -11.18 10.54
C ASP A 36 19.30 -11.01 9.04
N LYS A 37 18.85 -12.02 8.30
CA LYS A 37 18.74 -11.97 6.84
C LYS A 37 17.31 -12.25 6.39
N CYS A 38 16.86 -11.56 5.36
CA CYS A 38 15.58 -11.83 4.74
C CYS A 38 15.53 -13.25 4.17
N PRO A 39 14.56 -14.09 4.55
CA PRO A 39 14.46 -15.46 4.04
C PRO A 39 14.18 -15.55 2.52
N SER A 40 13.64 -14.47 1.93
CA SER A 40 13.32 -14.44 0.50
C SER A 40 14.47 -13.95 -0.38
N CYS A 41 15.19 -12.88 0.01
CA CYS A 41 16.21 -12.26 -0.83
C CYS A 41 17.62 -12.27 -0.23
N GLY A 42 17.80 -12.77 1.01
CA GLY A 42 19.10 -12.84 1.69
C GLY A 42 19.65 -11.50 2.20
N SER A 43 18.98 -10.37 1.93
CA SER A 43 19.44 -9.06 2.39
C SER A 43 19.41 -8.96 3.91
N LYS A 44 20.40 -8.27 4.52
CA LYS A 44 20.42 -8.00 5.97
C LYS A 44 19.18 -7.24 6.38
N THR A 45 18.48 -7.73 7.39
CA THR A 45 17.27 -7.09 7.90
C THR A 45 17.61 -5.87 8.74
N ILE A 46 16.68 -4.91 8.80
CA ILE A 46 16.85 -3.66 9.57
C ILE A 46 15.66 -3.41 10.48
N LYS A 47 15.91 -2.64 11.54
CA LYS A 47 14.88 -1.95 12.32
C LYS A 47 14.91 -0.48 11.92
N GLU A 48 13.82 0.01 11.37
CA GLU A 48 13.73 1.39 10.94
C GLU A 48 13.77 2.35 12.13
N PHE A 49 14.24 3.56 11.89
CA PHE A 49 14.24 4.63 12.87
C PHE A 49 12.96 5.45 12.71
N ASN A 50 12.20 5.59 13.80
CA ASN A 50 11.02 6.44 13.84
C ASN A 50 11.46 7.85 14.28
N TYR A 51 11.35 8.79 13.37
CA TYR A 51 11.80 10.19 13.59
C TYR A 51 10.94 10.91 14.64
N SER A 52 9.64 10.61 14.70
CA SER A 52 8.73 11.24 15.67
C SER A 52 9.01 10.78 17.11
N THR A 53 9.29 9.49 17.31
CA THR A 53 9.57 8.93 18.65
C THR A 53 11.05 8.89 18.97
N LYS A 54 11.94 9.20 18.02
CA LYS A 54 13.41 9.09 18.11
C LYS A 54 13.90 7.71 18.55
N LYS A 55 13.15 6.65 18.25
CA LYS A 55 13.46 5.26 18.60
C LYS A 55 13.50 4.37 17.37
N LYS A 56 14.24 3.26 17.47
CA LYS A 56 14.16 2.19 16.46
C LYS A 56 12.81 1.47 16.57
N ASP A 57 12.22 1.15 15.42
CA ASP A 57 10.99 0.36 15.34
C ASP A 57 11.18 -1.01 16.02
N ALA A 58 10.13 -1.53 16.66
CA ALA A 58 10.13 -2.88 17.22
C ALA A 58 10.23 -3.94 16.11
N VAL A 59 9.70 -3.66 14.94
CA VAL A 59 9.57 -4.59 13.82
C VAL A 59 10.86 -4.64 13.00
N THR A 60 11.35 -5.87 12.77
CA THR A 60 12.47 -6.15 11.84
C THR A 60 11.93 -6.33 10.42
N ARG A 61 12.56 -5.67 9.44
CA ARG A 61 12.10 -5.64 8.05
C ARG A 61 13.22 -5.91 7.05
N CYS A 62 12.83 -6.42 5.89
CA CYS A 62 13.71 -6.44 4.72
C CYS A 62 13.75 -5.03 4.11
N PRO A 63 14.93 -4.41 3.95
CA PRO A 63 15.05 -3.09 3.32
C PRO A 63 14.92 -3.14 1.80
N ASP A 64 14.97 -4.34 1.20
CA ASP A 64 14.96 -4.57 -0.26
C ASP A 64 15.86 -3.60 -1.05
N PRO A 65 17.15 -3.54 -0.75
CA PRO A 65 18.05 -2.51 -1.31
C PRO A 65 18.22 -2.61 -2.82
N LYS A 66 17.96 -3.79 -3.40
CA LYS A 66 18.04 -4.07 -4.84
C LYS A 66 16.65 -4.04 -5.53
N PHE A 67 15.57 -3.77 -4.78
CA PHE A 67 14.20 -3.76 -5.31
C PHE A 67 13.82 -5.04 -6.09
N ASN A 68 14.23 -6.18 -5.57
CA ASN A 68 14.01 -7.49 -6.19
C ASN A 68 13.53 -8.57 -5.19
N CYS A 69 13.22 -8.19 -3.97
CA CYS A 69 12.64 -9.12 -3.00
C CYS A 69 11.27 -9.58 -3.47
N LYS A 70 11.18 -10.85 -3.85
CA LYS A 70 9.95 -11.45 -4.42
C LYS A 70 8.72 -11.24 -3.54
N GLU A 71 8.87 -11.41 -2.22
CA GLU A 71 7.76 -11.20 -1.28
C GLU A 71 7.30 -9.75 -1.25
N ILE A 72 8.22 -8.79 -1.23
CA ILE A 72 7.87 -7.37 -1.23
C ILE A 72 7.18 -6.98 -2.55
N LEU A 73 7.69 -7.43 -3.69
CA LEU A 73 7.08 -7.15 -4.99
C LEU A 73 5.66 -7.74 -5.07
N ARG A 74 5.48 -8.96 -4.59
CA ARG A 74 4.16 -9.62 -4.57
C ARG A 74 3.17 -8.91 -3.65
N GLU A 75 3.60 -8.49 -2.46
CA GLU A 75 2.74 -7.71 -1.56
C GLU A 75 2.39 -6.32 -2.15
N LYS A 76 3.32 -5.68 -2.88
CA LYS A 76 3.02 -4.46 -3.63
C LYS A 76 1.95 -4.67 -4.70
N LEU A 77 1.98 -5.79 -5.43
CA LEU A 77 0.93 -6.14 -6.40
C LEU A 77 -0.43 -6.35 -5.72
N LYS A 78 -0.45 -7.04 -4.57
CA LYS A 78 -1.67 -7.24 -3.79
C LYS A 78 -2.25 -5.91 -3.28
N HIS A 79 -1.39 -5.03 -2.77
CA HIS A 79 -1.79 -3.69 -2.35
C HIS A 79 -2.35 -2.89 -3.53
N PHE A 80 -1.65 -2.88 -4.66
CA PHE A 80 -2.04 -2.15 -5.87
C PHE A 80 -3.41 -2.56 -6.39
N ALA A 81 -3.72 -3.87 -6.41
CA ALA A 81 -5.00 -4.39 -6.89
C ALA A 81 -6.13 -4.33 -5.84
N SER A 82 -5.82 -3.99 -4.58
CA SER A 82 -6.76 -4.03 -3.46
C SER A 82 -7.94 -3.07 -3.64
N LYS A 83 -9.02 -3.33 -2.87
CA LYS A 83 -10.25 -2.52 -2.86
C LYS A 83 -9.98 -1.03 -2.63
N ASP A 84 -9.04 -0.71 -1.74
CA ASP A 84 -8.73 0.65 -1.36
C ASP A 84 -7.83 1.38 -2.37
N ALA A 85 -7.15 0.63 -3.26
CA ALA A 85 -6.30 1.17 -4.32
C ALA A 85 -7.05 1.17 -5.66
N LEU A 86 -6.68 0.28 -6.60
CA LEU A 86 -7.34 0.23 -7.92
C LEU A 86 -8.67 -0.50 -7.93
N ASN A 87 -8.98 -1.27 -6.89
CA ASN A 87 -10.21 -2.05 -6.78
C ASN A 87 -10.48 -2.91 -8.03
N ILE A 88 -9.50 -3.73 -8.41
CA ILE A 88 -9.64 -4.62 -9.56
C ILE A 88 -10.47 -5.83 -9.14
N ASP A 89 -11.73 -5.83 -9.54
CA ASP A 89 -12.65 -6.92 -9.21
C ASP A 89 -12.17 -8.25 -9.80
N GLY A 90 -12.32 -9.33 -9.02
CA GLY A 90 -11.83 -10.65 -9.41
C GLY A 90 -10.30 -10.82 -9.35
N PHE A 91 -9.48 -9.77 -9.12
CA PHE A 91 -8.02 -9.87 -9.09
C PHE A 91 -7.48 -10.01 -7.66
N GLY A 92 -7.94 -11.03 -6.95
CA GLY A 92 -7.61 -11.29 -5.55
C GLY A 92 -6.23 -11.93 -5.34
N LYS A 93 -5.87 -12.12 -4.05
CA LYS A 93 -4.56 -12.65 -3.63
C LYS A 93 -4.18 -13.98 -4.29
N LYS A 94 -5.14 -14.89 -4.50
CA LYS A 94 -4.91 -16.19 -5.13
C LYS A 94 -4.55 -16.05 -6.60
N ILE A 95 -5.24 -15.19 -7.33
CA ILE A 95 -4.98 -14.94 -8.76
C ILE A 95 -3.64 -14.25 -8.94
N ILE A 96 -3.33 -13.23 -8.12
CA ILE A 96 -2.03 -12.57 -8.13
C ILE A 96 -0.90 -13.59 -7.88
N GLN A 97 -1.08 -14.51 -6.92
CA GLN A 97 -0.11 -15.57 -6.65
C GLN A 97 0.06 -16.49 -7.86
N ASN A 98 -1.03 -16.95 -8.45
CA ASN A 98 -1.02 -17.83 -9.62
C ASN A 98 -0.31 -17.15 -10.82
N PHE A 99 -0.68 -15.91 -11.15
CA PHE A 99 -0.06 -15.17 -12.26
C PHE A 99 1.41 -14.81 -12.00
N TRP A 100 1.75 -14.58 -10.72
CA TRP A 100 3.16 -14.41 -10.32
C TRP A 100 3.97 -15.71 -10.57
N ASP A 101 3.46 -16.85 -10.14
CA ASP A 101 4.13 -18.15 -10.27
C ASP A 101 4.26 -18.56 -11.73
N LEU A 102 3.29 -18.18 -12.57
CA LEU A 102 3.32 -18.34 -14.03
C LEU A 102 4.20 -17.30 -14.76
N ASN A 103 4.89 -16.40 -14.01
CA ASN A 103 5.69 -15.29 -14.56
C ASN A 103 4.91 -14.36 -15.52
N MET A 104 3.59 -14.23 -15.33
CA MET A 104 2.75 -13.35 -16.15
C MET A 104 2.78 -11.90 -15.66
N ILE A 105 3.01 -11.69 -14.35
CA ILE A 105 3.11 -10.37 -13.71
C ILE A 105 4.30 -10.33 -12.76
N LYS A 106 4.98 -9.17 -12.75
CA LYS A 106 6.06 -8.85 -11.81
C LYS A 106 5.92 -7.45 -11.23
N TYR A 107 5.44 -6.53 -12.04
CA TYR A 107 5.24 -5.13 -11.68
C TYR A 107 3.78 -4.71 -11.94
N PRO A 108 3.28 -3.64 -11.29
CA PRO A 108 1.90 -3.19 -11.47
C PRO A 108 1.49 -2.93 -12.93
N ALA A 109 2.40 -2.42 -13.77
CA ALA A 109 2.11 -2.18 -15.18
C ALA A 109 1.81 -3.46 -15.98
N ASP A 110 2.36 -4.61 -15.57
CA ASP A 110 2.16 -5.89 -16.27
C ASP A 110 0.70 -6.34 -16.22
N ILE A 111 -0.06 -5.90 -15.19
CA ILE A 111 -1.48 -6.22 -15.03
C ILE A 111 -2.30 -5.74 -16.24
N PHE A 112 -1.92 -4.59 -16.81
CA PHE A 112 -2.63 -3.98 -17.95
C PHE A 112 -2.22 -4.58 -19.30
N ASN A 113 -1.17 -5.41 -19.31
CA ASN A 113 -0.61 -6.05 -20.50
C ASN A 113 -0.82 -7.58 -20.50
N LEU A 114 -1.77 -8.09 -19.71
CA LEU A 114 -2.08 -9.51 -19.63
C LEU A 114 -2.69 -10.04 -20.93
N ASN A 115 -2.26 -11.26 -21.32
CA ASN A 115 -2.83 -11.96 -22.48
C ASN A 115 -4.06 -12.79 -22.05
N PHE A 116 -5.25 -12.26 -22.25
CA PHE A 116 -6.50 -12.89 -21.81
C PHE A 116 -6.86 -14.16 -22.58
N LYS A 117 -6.40 -14.31 -23.85
CA LYS A 117 -6.52 -15.57 -24.60
C LYS A 117 -5.71 -16.69 -23.97
N LYS A 118 -4.52 -16.35 -23.45
CA LYS A 118 -3.71 -17.31 -22.71
C LYS A 118 -4.32 -17.62 -21.36
N ILE A 119 -4.93 -16.63 -20.70
CA ILE A 119 -5.59 -16.83 -19.40
C ILE A 119 -6.79 -17.75 -19.52
N SER A 120 -7.63 -17.62 -20.54
CA SER A 120 -8.81 -18.49 -20.73
C SER A 120 -8.47 -19.97 -20.91
N SER A 121 -7.23 -20.27 -21.33
CA SER A 121 -6.74 -21.65 -21.49
C SER A 121 -6.05 -22.23 -20.24
N LEU A 122 -5.92 -21.46 -19.15
CA LEU A 122 -5.35 -21.94 -17.88
C LEU A 122 -6.36 -22.81 -17.12
N ASP A 123 -5.83 -23.76 -16.33
CA ASP A 123 -6.67 -24.58 -15.45
C ASP A 123 -7.47 -23.73 -14.45
N GLY A 124 -8.76 -24.03 -14.33
CA GLY A 124 -9.71 -23.25 -13.52
C GLY A 124 -10.17 -21.92 -14.13
N TRP A 125 -9.79 -21.61 -15.36
CA TRP A 125 -10.24 -20.47 -16.14
C TRP A 125 -11.09 -20.91 -17.33
N GLY A 126 -11.86 -19.96 -17.85
CA GLY A 126 -12.64 -20.10 -19.09
C GLY A 126 -12.85 -18.70 -19.71
N ASP A 127 -13.43 -18.63 -20.89
CA ASP A 127 -13.59 -17.39 -21.63
C ASP A 127 -14.38 -16.34 -20.85
N LEU A 128 -15.41 -16.75 -20.13
CA LEU A 128 -16.22 -15.82 -19.32
C LEU A 128 -15.41 -15.21 -18.18
N SER A 129 -14.65 -16.01 -17.44
CA SER A 129 -13.84 -15.53 -16.30
C SER A 129 -12.70 -14.64 -16.78
N ALA A 130 -12.03 -15.00 -17.87
CA ALA A 130 -11.00 -14.19 -18.49
C ALA A 130 -11.54 -12.85 -19.01
N SER A 131 -12.70 -12.87 -19.70
CA SER A 131 -13.38 -11.65 -20.16
C SER A 131 -13.82 -10.73 -19.01
N ASN A 132 -14.36 -11.29 -17.92
CA ASN A 132 -14.75 -10.50 -16.76
C ASN A 132 -13.53 -9.83 -16.11
N LEU A 133 -12.41 -10.56 -15.98
CA LEU A 133 -11.17 -9.98 -15.46
C LEU A 133 -10.64 -8.88 -16.38
N GLU A 134 -10.65 -9.08 -17.70
CA GLU A 134 -10.25 -8.06 -18.66
C GLU A 134 -11.06 -6.77 -18.52
N LYS A 135 -12.39 -6.89 -18.42
CA LYS A 135 -13.29 -5.74 -18.20
C LYS A 135 -12.99 -5.03 -16.88
N ALA A 136 -12.74 -5.78 -15.79
CA ALA A 136 -12.41 -5.22 -14.50
C ALA A 136 -11.08 -4.45 -14.54
N ILE A 137 -10.05 -4.99 -15.19
CA ILE A 137 -8.75 -4.34 -15.35
C ILE A 137 -8.90 -3.08 -16.21
N LYS A 138 -9.59 -3.13 -17.35
CA LYS A 138 -9.87 -1.95 -18.20
C LYS A 138 -10.62 -0.86 -17.44
N LYS A 139 -11.61 -1.23 -16.63
CA LYS A 139 -12.36 -0.28 -15.79
C LYS A 139 -11.45 0.41 -14.77
N SER A 140 -10.49 -0.31 -14.19
CA SER A 140 -9.58 0.21 -13.17
C SER A 140 -8.50 1.15 -13.70
N GLN A 141 -8.29 1.23 -15.03
CA GLN A 141 -7.32 2.15 -15.63
C GLN A 141 -7.67 3.63 -15.43
N LYS A 142 -8.95 3.96 -15.24
CA LYS A 142 -9.37 5.33 -14.90
C LYS A 142 -9.31 5.52 -13.39
N ILE A 143 -8.35 6.32 -12.93
CA ILE A 143 -8.06 6.49 -11.51
C ILE A 143 -7.79 7.95 -11.17
N SER A 144 -8.18 8.39 -9.97
CA SER A 144 -7.83 9.73 -9.46
C SER A 144 -6.40 9.77 -8.90
N LEU A 145 -5.81 10.97 -8.85
CA LEU A 145 -4.42 11.14 -8.43
C LEU A 145 -4.16 10.64 -7.00
N ASP A 146 -5.09 10.87 -6.07
CA ASP A 146 -4.98 10.39 -4.68
C ASP A 146 -4.92 8.87 -4.59
N LYS A 147 -5.79 8.18 -5.33
CA LYS A 147 -5.78 6.71 -5.41
C LYS A 147 -4.51 6.18 -6.06
N LEU A 148 -3.99 6.84 -7.09
CA LEU A 148 -2.70 6.48 -7.66
C LEU A 148 -1.58 6.61 -6.63
N ILE A 149 -1.49 7.75 -5.91
CA ILE A 149 -0.46 7.99 -4.89
C ILE A 149 -0.53 6.91 -3.79
N PHE A 150 -1.73 6.52 -3.38
CA PHE A 150 -1.91 5.42 -2.43
C PHE A 150 -1.50 4.07 -3.04
N ALA A 151 -1.94 3.78 -4.26
CA ALA A 151 -1.74 2.49 -4.93
C ALA A 151 -0.27 2.15 -5.21
N ILE A 152 0.59 3.15 -5.47
CA ILE A 152 2.04 2.90 -5.67
C ILE A 152 2.75 2.43 -4.40
N GLY A 153 2.09 2.47 -3.24
CA GLY A 153 2.53 1.83 -2.01
C GLY A 153 3.79 2.44 -1.41
N ILE A 154 3.89 3.77 -1.39
CA ILE A 154 4.98 4.47 -0.69
C ILE A 154 4.78 4.28 0.81
N ARG A 155 5.84 3.80 1.49
CA ARG A 155 5.78 3.56 2.93
C ARG A 155 5.38 4.82 3.69
N HIS A 156 4.57 4.66 4.74
CA HIS A 156 4.00 5.74 5.56
C HIS A 156 3.07 6.73 4.81
N ILE A 157 2.77 6.47 3.54
CA ILE A 157 1.77 7.23 2.80
C ILE A 157 0.48 6.39 2.75
N GLY A 158 -0.41 6.62 3.71
CA GLY A 158 -1.76 6.04 3.74
C GLY A 158 -2.75 6.84 2.87
N GLN A 159 -4.01 6.45 2.88
CA GLN A 159 -5.06 7.09 2.08
C GLN A 159 -5.18 8.59 2.37
N GLU A 160 -5.20 9.01 3.65
CA GLU A 160 -5.34 10.42 4.01
C GLU A 160 -4.12 11.25 3.56
N ASN A 161 -2.90 10.72 3.76
CA ASN A 161 -1.69 11.39 3.27
C ASN A 161 -1.67 11.47 1.73
N ALA A 162 -2.15 10.44 1.05
CA ALA A 162 -2.28 10.44 -0.40
C ALA A 162 -3.27 11.50 -0.89
N LYS A 163 -4.40 11.71 -0.19
CA LYS A 163 -5.34 12.81 -0.46
C LYS A 163 -4.70 14.17 -0.23
N THR A 164 -3.99 14.37 0.90
CA THR A 164 -3.27 15.62 1.19
C THR A 164 -2.25 15.94 0.09
N LEU A 165 -1.48 14.95 -0.33
CA LEU A 165 -0.54 15.09 -1.44
C LEU A 165 -1.25 15.38 -2.78
N ALA A 166 -2.37 14.72 -3.05
CA ALA A 166 -3.15 14.97 -4.27
C ALA A 166 -3.77 16.39 -4.29
N LYS A 167 -4.20 16.91 -3.14
CA LYS A 167 -4.62 18.33 -3.00
C LYS A 167 -3.50 19.30 -3.36
N TYR A 168 -2.27 19.03 -2.94
CA TYR A 168 -1.11 19.85 -3.25
C TYR A 168 -0.71 19.78 -4.73
N PHE A 169 -0.58 18.56 -5.27
CA PHE A 169 -0.12 18.37 -6.65
C PHE A 169 -1.21 18.66 -7.70
N VAL A 170 -2.48 18.47 -7.36
CA VAL A 170 -3.67 18.63 -8.20
C VAL A 170 -3.69 17.68 -9.40
N ASN A 171 -2.60 17.56 -10.17
CA ASN A 171 -2.52 16.77 -11.38
C ASN A 171 -1.21 15.96 -11.47
N ILE A 172 -1.21 14.98 -12.38
CA ILE A 172 -0.07 14.07 -12.59
C ILE A 172 1.18 14.80 -13.08
N LYS A 173 1.05 15.89 -13.83
CA LYS A 173 2.20 16.65 -14.34
C LYS A 173 3.01 17.24 -13.18
N LYS A 174 2.33 17.85 -12.23
CA LYS A 174 2.93 18.43 -11.03
C LYS A 174 3.49 17.34 -10.09
N PHE A 175 2.79 16.22 -9.93
CA PHE A 175 3.28 15.07 -9.17
C PHE A 175 4.59 14.50 -9.74
N LYS A 176 4.73 14.43 -11.07
CA LYS A 176 5.94 13.98 -11.74
C LYS A 176 7.16 14.88 -11.49
N GLU A 177 7.00 16.06 -10.95
CA GLU A 177 8.13 16.92 -10.55
C GLU A 177 8.96 16.29 -9.42
N LEU A 178 8.37 15.38 -8.62
CA LEU A 178 9.11 14.55 -7.66
C LEU A 178 10.16 13.64 -8.31
N PHE A 179 10.06 13.37 -9.60
CA PHE A 179 11.02 12.52 -10.33
C PHE A 179 12.36 13.23 -10.55
N TYR A 180 12.37 14.54 -10.50
CA TYR A 180 13.56 15.37 -10.78
C TYR A 180 14.21 15.86 -9.49
N GLY A 181 15.46 15.48 -9.23
CA GLY A 181 16.15 15.68 -7.96
C GLY A 181 16.14 17.11 -7.44
N LYS A 182 16.44 18.12 -8.28
CA LYS A 182 16.42 19.53 -7.87
C LYS A 182 15.02 20.02 -7.47
N LYS A 183 14.00 19.70 -8.29
CA LYS A 183 12.61 20.04 -8.00
C LYS A 183 12.09 19.29 -6.78
N ARG A 184 12.40 17.99 -6.68
CA ARG A 184 12.00 17.16 -5.55
C ARG A 184 12.43 17.78 -4.22
N LYS A 185 13.70 18.16 -4.05
CA LYS A 185 14.19 18.74 -2.80
C LYS A 185 13.39 19.97 -2.36
N LYS A 186 13.07 20.87 -3.31
CA LYS A 186 12.24 22.05 -3.04
C LYS A 186 10.82 21.68 -2.62
N ILE A 187 10.21 20.72 -3.32
CA ILE A 187 8.87 20.24 -3.02
C ILE A 187 8.81 19.59 -1.63
N LEU A 188 9.77 18.72 -1.31
CA LEU A 188 9.81 18.00 -0.03
C LEU A 188 9.92 18.97 1.17
N ASN A 189 10.68 20.06 1.04
CA ASN A 189 10.74 21.08 2.08
C ASN A 189 9.37 21.75 2.30
N TYR A 190 8.65 22.07 1.22
CA TYR A 190 7.32 22.66 1.31
C TYR A 190 6.27 21.67 1.90
N LEU A 191 6.39 20.39 1.58
CA LEU A 191 5.46 19.37 2.10
C LEU A 191 5.50 19.24 3.62
N LEU A 192 6.61 19.62 4.29
CA LEU A 192 6.70 19.64 5.76
C LEU A 192 5.79 20.68 6.40
N GLU A 193 5.35 21.68 5.65
CA GLU A 193 4.44 22.73 6.13
C GLU A 193 2.97 22.29 6.06
N LEU A 194 2.67 21.15 5.42
CA LEU A 194 1.31 20.64 5.25
C LEU A 194 0.87 19.82 6.46
N ASP A 195 -0.35 20.11 6.96
CA ASP A 195 -0.98 19.30 7.99
C ASP A 195 -1.07 17.82 7.58
N GLY A 196 -0.65 16.93 8.49
CA GLY A 196 -0.63 15.49 8.28
C GLY A 196 0.57 14.94 7.53
N ILE A 197 1.49 15.81 7.05
CA ILE A 197 2.74 15.40 6.40
C ILE A 197 3.92 15.79 7.30
N GLY A 198 4.52 14.81 7.96
CA GLY A 198 5.70 15.01 8.81
C GLY A 198 7.00 14.49 8.18
N GLU A 199 8.09 14.56 8.96
CA GLU A 199 9.43 14.11 8.52
C GLU A 199 9.45 12.66 8.03
N THR A 200 8.68 11.77 8.66
CA THR A 200 8.60 10.35 8.28
C THR A 200 8.05 10.17 6.87
N GLN A 201 6.98 10.88 6.51
CA GLN A 201 6.37 10.86 5.20
C GLN A 201 7.29 11.47 4.15
N VAL A 202 7.88 12.62 4.44
CA VAL A 202 8.82 13.31 3.55
C VAL A 202 10.05 12.45 3.27
N LYS A 203 10.63 11.83 4.30
CA LYS A 203 11.75 10.90 4.14
C LYS A 203 11.39 9.68 3.30
N SER A 204 10.18 9.17 3.46
CA SER A 204 9.67 8.05 2.65
C SER A 204 9.52 8.43 1.18
N LEU A 205 8.98 9.62 0.88
CA LEU A 205 8.90 10.19 -0.47
C LEU A 205 10.29 10.37 -1.09
N GLU A 206 11.22 10.97 -0.33
CA GLU A 206 12.60 11.17 -0.78
C GLU A 206 13.27 9.85 -1.14
N THR A 207 13.20 8.86 -0.23
CA THR A 207 13.78 7.53 -0.43
C THR A 207 13.17 6.83 -1.65
N PHE A 208 11.85 6.91 -1.79
CA PHE A 208 11.13 6.26 -2.88
C PHE A 208 11.52 6.86 -4.24
N PHE A 209 11.46 8.20 -4.40
CA PHE A 209 11.72 8.88 -5.65
C PHE A 209 13.22 9.10 -5.95
N SER A 210 14.12 8.85 -5.00
CA SER A 210 15.56 8.80 -5.25
C SER A 210 16.00 7.48 -5.88
N ASN A 211 15.13 6.48 -5.90
CA ASN A 211 15.46 5.18 -6.45
C ASN A 211 15.01 5.04 -7.90
N SER A 212 15.96 4.72 -8.80
CA SER A 212 15.70 4.58 -10.24
C SER A 212 14.72 3.45 -10.58
N SER A 213 14.75 2.34 -9.84
CA SER A 213 13.83 1.21 -10.06
C SER A 213 12.39 1.60 -9.75
N ASN A 214 12.16 2.33 -8.64
CA ASN A 214 10.83 2.86 -8.33
C ASN A 214 10.36 3.87 -9.37
N LEU A 215 11.24 4.79 -9.80
CA LEU A 215 10.93 5.77 -10.84
C LEU A 215 10.51 5.10 -12.14
N ASN A 216 11.24 4.08 -12.57
CA ASN A 216 10.92 3.30 -13.77
C ASN A 216 9.57 2.59 -13.63
N THR A 217 9.32 1.94 -12.48
CA THR A 217 8.06 1.27 -12.20
C THR A 217 6.88 2.23 -12.26
N VAL A 218 6.98 3.40 -11.60
CA VAL A 218 5.90 4.40 -11.62
C VAL A 218 5.75 5.03 -13.01
N SER A 219 6.86 5.29 -13.72
CA SER A 219 6.81 5.85 -15.07
C SER A 219 6.11 4.92 -16.06
N ASN A 220 6.38 3.61 -15.98
CA ASN A 220 5.71 2.62 -16.81
C ASN A 220 4.23 2.50 -16.43
N LEU A 221 3.92 2.49 -15.14
CA LEU A 221 2.53 2.44 -14.67
C LEU A 221 1.69 3.63 -15.15
N ILE A 222 2.24 4.85 -15.12
CA ILE A 222 1.55 6.06 -15.56
C ILE A 222 1.18 5.99 -17.05
N LYS A 223 1.93 5.25 -17.87
CA LYS A 223 1.60 5.09 -19.31
C LYS A 223 0.34 4.26 -19.52
N GLU A 224 0.05 3.32 -18.60
CA GLU A 224 -1.09 2.40 -18.68
C GLU A 224 -2.37 3.01 -18.08
N LEU A 225 -2.30 4.13 -17.36
CA LEU A 225 -3.39 4.68 -16.58
C LEU A 225 -3.92 6.00 -17.15
N ASN A 226 -5.24 6.16 -17.12
CA ASN A 226 -5.91 7.44 -17.34
C ASN A 226 -6.14 8.13 -15.99
N ILE A 227 -5.17 8.98 -15.61
CA ILE A 227 -5.14 9.62 -14.29
C ILE A 227 -5.91 10.93 -14.35
N THR A 228 -7.00 11.01 -13.57
CA THR A 228 -7.79 12.23 -13.45
C THR A 228 -7.22 13.15 -12.38
N ASP A 229 -7.34 14.45 -12.60
CA ASP A 229 -6.95 15.47 -11.65
C ASP A 229 -7.74 15.34 -10.35
N PHE A 230 -7.08 15.64 -9.24
CA PHE A 230 -7.75 15.66 -7.96
C PHE A 230 -8.64 16.90 -7.87
N LYS A 231 -9.94 16.68 -7.72
CA LYS A 231 -10.93 17.75 -7.57
C LYS A 231 -11.29 17.91 -6.11
N THR A 232 -11.05 19.09 -5.55
CA THR A 232 -11.64 19.47 -4.27
C THR A 232 -13.01 20.07 -4.53
N SER A 233 -14.05 19.56 -3.87
CA SER A 233 -15.33 20.27 -3.83
C SER A 233 -15.11 21.62 -3.13
N LYS A 234 -15.38 22.70 -3.81
CA LYS A 234 -15.31 24.07 -3.25
C LYS A 234 -16.68 24.60 -2.83
N SER A 235 -17.72 23.78 -2.95
CA SER A 235 -19.10 24.15 -2.64
C SER A 235 -19.83 22.94 -2.06
N GLY A 236 -20.70 23.19 -1.10
CA GLY A 236 -21.53 22.18 -0.45
C GLY A 236 -21.91 22.62 0.95
N ILE A 237 -22.97 22.04 1.52
CA ILE A 237 -23.50 22.36 2.86
C ILE A 237 -22.42 22.16 3.95
N PHE A 238 -21.46 21.26 3.67
CA PHE A 238 -20.42 20.89 4.62
C PHE A 238 -19.04 21.50 4.32
N TYR A 239 -18.94 22.37 3.30
CA TYR A 239 -17.68 23.00 2.94
C TYR A 239 -17.10 23.81 4.11
N GLY A 240 -15.83 23.55 4.43
CA GLY A 240 -15.13 24.19 5.56
C GLY A 240 -15.52 23.68 6.95
N LYS A 241 -16.37 22.64 7.05
CA LYS A 241 -16.77 22.04 8.34
C LYS A 241 -16.02 20.74 8.60
N THR A 242 -15.69 20.49 9.87
CA THR A 242 -15.21 19.18 10.32
C THR A 242 -16.41 18.35 10.76
N ILE A 243 -16.61 17.17 10.16
CA ILE A 243 -17.71 16.26 10.46
C ILE A 243 -17.18 14.97 11.05
N MET A 244 -17.80 14.54 12.16
CA MET A 244 -17.49 13.27 12.81
C MET A 244 -18.72 12.38 12.80
N PHE A 245 -18.59 11.15 12.28
CA PHE A 245 -19.62 10.13 12.36
C PHE A 245 -19.37 9.23 13.57
N THR A 246 -20.24 9.27 14.57
CA THR A 246 -20.21 8.42 15.78
C THR A 246 -21.37 7.42 15.76
N GLY A 247 -21.19 6.27 16.41
CA GLY A 247 -22.25 5.24 16.48
C GLY A 247 -22.44 4.43 15.20
N GLY A 248 -23.49 3.63 15.14
CA GLY A 248 -23.92 2.89 13.96
C GLY A 248 -24.80 3.74 13.06
N LEU A 249 -24.59 3.70 11.76
CA LEU A 249 -25.45 4.33 10.77
C LEU A 249 -26.40 3.28 10.19
N ASN A 250 -27.72 3.55 10.22
CA ASN A 250 -28.74 2.54 9.85
C ASN A 250 -28.91 2.35 8.35
N LYS A 251 -28.58 3.35 7.51
CA LYS A 251 -28.86 3.33 6.07
C LYS A 251 -27.60 3.20 5.21
N MET A 252 -26.41 3.40 5.77
CA MET A 252 -25.16 3.34 5.03
C MET A 252 -23.99 3.07 5.97
N SER A 253 -22.86 2.60 5.41
CA SER A 253 -21.61 2.47 6.17
C SER A 253 -20.99 3.83 6.47
N ARG A 254 -20.12 3.92 7.49
CA ARG A 254 -19.33 5.14 7.76
C ARG A 254 -18.46 5.57 6.57
N ALA A 255 -17.96 4.61 5.81
CA ALA A 255 -17.16 4.88 4.61
C ALA A 255 -17.99 5.54 3.50
N GLU A 256 -19.23 5.07 3.29
CA GLU A 256 -20.18 5.68 2.35
C GLU A 256 -20.58 7.09 2.82
N ALA A 257 -20.91 7.27 4.11
CA ALA A 257 -21.23 8.58 4.65
C ALA A 257 -20.07 9.56 4.51
N LYS A 258 -18.82 9.12 4.75
CA LYS A 258 -17.62 9.93 4.54
C LYS A 258 -17.47 10.33 3.07
N SER A 259 -17.69 9.40 2.14
CA SER A 259 -17.61 9.66 0.70
C SER A 259 -18.66 10.63 0.18
N LEU A 260 -19.85 10.69 0.83
CA LEU A 260 -20.92 11.62 0.46
C LEU A 260 -20.67 13.06 0.94
N VAL A 261 -19.83 13.21 1.97
CA VAL A 261 -19.51 14.51 2.58
C VAL A 261 -18.24 15.13 2.00
N GLU A 262 -17.30 14.30 1.54
CA GLU A 262 -16.04 14.70 0.87
C GLU A 262 -16.25 15.06 -0.60
#